data_a921a70e356bdd77517f380f7f5c1344
#
_entry.id   a921a70e356bdd77517f380f7f5c1344
#
_cell.length_a   1.000
_cell.length_b   1.000
_cell.length_c   1.000
_cell.angle_alpha   90.00
_cell.angle_beta   90.00
_cell.angle_gamma   90.00
#
_symmetry.space_group_name_H-M   'P 1'
#
loop_
_entity.id
_entity.type
_entity.pdbx_description
1 polymer ?
#
loop_
_entity_poly.entity_id
_entity_poly.type
_entity_poly.pdbx_seq_one_letter_code
_entity_poly.pdbx_strand_id
1 'polypeptide(L)'
;MSVARHPRPPELVGVPIEEIMQKFVGRFREKKPDWAAFEDAKIEGYKRAQHRFIGAGGSGKHGDPTVIPAKNFTLSIMYVEPGQGNAAHTHEVEEVFFVLQGFLDVFVEDETGKRLTTRLGPWECISCPVGVIHGYQNDSLGPVYFQVMLGRGKPETMGYADDELYKHRDAHLKAV
;
A
#
# COMPACT_ATOMS: atom_id res chain seq x y z
N MET A 1 -40.96 -4.78 1.20
CA MET A 1 -39.51 -4.72 1.60
C MET A 1 -38.72 -5.49 0.56
N SER A 2 -37.71 -4.87 -0.07
CA SER A 2 -36.82 -5.60 -0.98
C SER A 2 -35.91 -6.50 -0.18
N VAL A 3 -35.88 -7.79 -0.47
CA VAL A 3 -34.94 -8.74 0.15
C VAL A 3 -33.61 -8.58 -0.56
N ALA A 4 -32.51 -8.33 0.21
CA ALA A 4 -31.18 -8.25 -0.35
C ALA A 4 -30.76 -9.62 -0.91
N ARG A 5 -30.33 -9.66 -2.17
CA ARG A 5 -29.86 -10.91 -2.83
C ARG A 5 -28.56 -11.44 -2.21
N HIS A 6 -27.76 -10.54 -1.66
CA HIS A 6 -26.56 -10.86 -0.90
C HIS A 6 -26.78 -10.42 0.55
N PRO A 7 -26.94 -11.35 1.50
CA PRO A 7 -27.20 -11.01 2.89
C PRO A 7 -26.03 -10.24 3.50
N ARG A 8 -26.36 -9.39 4.47
CA ARG A 8 -25.31 -8.74 5.28
C ARG A 8 -24.49 -9.78 6.02
N PRO A 9 -23.20 -9.55 6.17
CA PRO A 9 -22.37 -10.38 7.05
C PRO A 9 -22.89 -10.29 8.49
N PRO A 10 -22.74 -11.37 9.30
CA PRO A 10 -23.34 -11.45 10.63
C PRO A 10 -23.04 -10.25 11.54
N GLU A 11 -21.82 -9.71 11.46
CA GLU A 11 -21.37 -8.57 12.26
C GLU A 11 -22.01 -7.23 11.87
N LEU A 12 -22.77 -7.18 10.77
CA LEU A 12 -23.48 -5.99 10.31
C LEU A 12 -25.00 -6.15 10.37
N VAL A 13 -25.49 -7.30 10.83
CA VAL A 13 -26.93 -7.52 11.03
C VAL A 13 -27.42 -6.66 12.19
N GLY A 14 -28.42 -5.84 11.96
CA GLY A 14 -28.98 -4.94 12.98
C GLY A 14 -28.19 -3.65 13.22
N VAL A 15 -27.01 -3.47 12.58
CA VAL A 15 -26.25 -2.23 12.69
C VAL A 15 -26.95 -1.11 11.90
N PRO A 16 -27.18 0.08 12.53
CA PRO A 16 -27.75 1.25 11.84
C PRO A 16 -26.93 1.69 10.62
N ILE A 17 -27.59 2.20 9.59
CA ILE A 17 -26.90 2.62 8.37
C ILE A 17 -25.97 3.82 8.59
N GLU A 18 -26.30 4.68 9.53
CA GLU A 18 -25.46 5.83 9.94
C GLU A 18 -24.12 5.36 10.53
N GLU A 19 -24.16 4.30 11.35
CA GLU A 19 -22.96 3.69 11.91
C GLU A 19 -22.13 2.99 10.83
N ILE A 20 -22.78 2.29 9.87
CA ILE A 20 -22.11 1.71 8.71
C ILE A 20 -21.39 2.80 7.90
N MET A 21 -22.09 3.91 7.60
CA MET A 21 -21.50 5.03 6.87
C MET A 21 -20.31 5.63 7.63
N GLN A 22 -20.41 5.83 8.93
CA GLN A 22 -19.33 6.36 9.76
C GLN A 22 -18.12 5.43 9.76
N LYS A 23 -18.33 4.12 9.84
CA LYS A 23 -17.27 3.11 9.94
C LYS A 23 -16.55 2.84 8.62
N PHE A 24 -17.27 2.91 7.49
CA PHE A 24 -16.75 2.48 6.17
C PHE A 24 -16.47 3.62 5.19
N VAL A 25 -16.50 4.87 5.64
CA VAL A 25 -16.06 6.04 4.86
C VAL A 25 -14.71 6.52 5.36
N GLY A 26 -13.71 6.54 4.48
CA GLY A 26 -12.39 7.13 4.75
C GLY A 26 -12.20 8.40 3.94
N ARG A 27 -11.63 9.45 4.55
CA ARG A 27 -11.36 10.73 3.89
C ARG A 27 -9.87 11.06 3.98
N PHE A 28 -9.24 11.42 2.86
CA PHE A 28 -7.80 11.74 2.81
C PHE A 28 -7.41 12.81 3.84
N ARG A 29 -8.21 13.87 3.99
CA ARG A 29 -7.97 14.96 4.95
C ARG A 29 -7.92 14.52 6.43
N GLU A 30 -8.42 13.32 6.73
CA GLU A 30 -8.46 12.74 8.06
C GLU A 30 -7.31 11.73 8.29
N LYS A 31 -6.52 11.45 7.24
CA LYS A 31 -5.40 10.50 7.30
C LYS A 31 -4.09 11.22 7.59
N LYS A 32 -3.39 10.75 8.60
CA LYS A 32 -2.04 11.25 8.90
C LYS A 32 -1.01 10.53 8.03
N PRO A 33 -0.04 11.26 7.43
CA PRO A 33 1.06 10.63 6.72
C PRO A 33 1.94 9.83 7.68
N ASP A 34 2.16 8.56 7.40
CA ASP A 34 3.11 7.72 8.13
C ASP A 34 4.41 7.62 7.33
N TRP A 35 5.39 8.44 7.70
CA TRP A 35 6.73 8.48 7.08
C TRP A 35 7.66 7.35 7.55
N ALA A 36 7.27 6.61 8.59
CA ALA A 36 7.98 5.47 9.14
C ALA A 36 7.20 4.15 8.90
N ALA A 37 6.38 4.10 7.84
CA ALA A 37 5.54 2.96 7.54
C ALA A 37 6.34 1.70 7.17
N PHE A 38 7.57 1.86 6.70
CA PHE A 38 8.39 0.77 6.15
C PHE A 38 9.83 0.87 6.63
N GLU A 39 10.52 -0.26 6.73
CA GLU A 39 11.91 -0.28 7.20
C GLU A 39 12.86 0.42 6.24
N ASP A 40 12.68 0.25 4.93
CA ASP A 40 13.52 0.89 3.90
C ASP A 40 13.34 2.42 3.83
N ALA A 41 12.28 2.99 4.42
CA ALA A 41 12.11 4.45 4.49
C ALA A 41 13.21 5.18 5.28
N LYS A 42 14.05 4.44 6.02
CA LYS A 42 15.25 4.95 6.70
C LYS A 42 16.44 5.14 5.77
N ILE A 43 16.41 4.55 4.59
CA ILE A 43 17.48 4.61 3.59
C ILE A 43 17.27 5.88 2.75
N GLU A 44 18.35 6.58 2.44
CA GLU A 44 18.33 7.75 1.55
C GLU A 44 17.78 7.35 0.16
N GLY A 45 16.87 8.15 -0.38
CA GLY A 45 16.20 7.86 -1.67
C GLY A 45 14.95 6.99 -1.56
N TYR A 46 14.58 6.51 -0.34
CA TYR A 46 13.39 5.67 -0.17
C TYR A 46 12.34 6.26 0.78
N LYS A 47 12.43 7.55 1.05
CA LYS A 47 11.51 8.25 1.95
C LYS A 47 10.16 8.49 1.26
N ARG A 48 9.09 8.01 1.90
CA ARG A 48 7.72 8.13 1.40
C ARG A 48 6.70 8.09 2.53
N ALA A 49 5.52 8.66 2.32
CA ALA A 49 4.45 8.63 3.30
C ALA A 49 3.32 7.68 2.89
N GLN A 50 2.87 6.85 3.82
CA GLN A 50 1.69 6.03 3.66
C GLN A 50 0.48 6.67 4.34
N HIS A 51 -0.65 6.79 3.62
CA HIS A 51 -1.95 7.17 4.16
C HIS A 51 -2.87 5.94 4.10
N ARG A 52 -3.13 5.31 5.24
CA ARG A 52 -3.90 4.05 5.32
C ARG A 52 -5.40 4.33 5.28
N PHE A 53 -6.12 3.69 4.37
CA PHE A 53 -7.58 3.75 4.25
C PHE A 53 -8.25 2.47 4.71
N ILE A 54 -7.81 1.32 4.20
CA ILE A 54 -8.36 0.00 4.51
C ILE A 54 -7.19 -0.92 4.87
N GLY A 55 -7.14 -1.38 6.10
CA GLY A 55 -6.06 -2.23 6.61
C GLY A 55 -4.70 -1.56 6.67
N ALA A 56 -3.68 -2.34 7.01
CA ALA A 56 -2.32 -1.85 7.22
C ALA A 56 -1.49 -1.76 5.93
N GLY A 57 -1.88 -2.47 4.86
CA GLY A 57 -1.03 -2.67 3.69
C GLY A 57 0.25 -3.43 4.05
N GLY A 58 1.27 -3.32 3.22
CA GLY A 58 2.59 -3.93 3.43
C GLY A 58 3.39 -3.36 4.63
N SER A 59 2.85 -2.36 5.34
CA SER A 59 3.50 -1.84 6.55
C SER A 59 3.37 -2.77 7.77
N GLY A 60 2.38 -3.68 7.79
CA GLY A 60 2.12 -4.53 8.94
C GLY A 60 1.60 -3.81 10.20
N LYS A 61 1.42 -2.50 10.18
CA LYS A 61 0.95 -1.68 11.33
C LYS A 61 -0.57 -1.83 11.53
N HIS A 62 -0.96 -2.94 12.12
CA HIS A 62 -2.36 -3.25 12.41
C HIS A 62 -2.88 -2.52 13.66
N GLY A 63 -4.23 -2.48 13.81
CA GLY A 63 -4.89 -2.00 15.03
C GLY A 63 -5.15 -0.50 15.09
N ASP A 64 -4.87 0.26 14.04
CA ASP A 64 -5.21 1.68 13.96
C ASP A 64 -6.74 1.85 13.86
N PRO A 65 -7.42 2.45 14.88
CA PRO A 65 -8.87 2.58 14.91
C PRO A 65 -9.42 3.56 13.86
N THR A 66 -8.56 4.38 13.26
CA THR A 66 -8.93 5.36 12.21
C THR A 66 -8.94 4.74 10.82
N VAL A 67 -8.53 3.48 10.70
CA VAL A 67 -8.44 2.73 9.44
C VAL A 67 -9.63 1.77 9.32
N ILE A 68 -10.25 1.73 8.15
CA ILE A 68 -11.34 0.79 7.87
C ILE A 68 -10.80 -0.64 7.97
N PRO A 69 -11.47 -1.55 8.71
CA PRO A 69 -11.02 -2.94 8.81
C PRO A 69 -11.00 -3.64 7.45
N ALA A 70 -9.86 -4.22 7.11
CA ALA A 70 -9.71 -4.99 5.88
C ALA A 70 -10.20 -6.43 6.04
N LYS A 71 -10.83 -6.99 5.00
CA LYS A 71 -11.20 -8.41 4.90
C LYS A 71 -10.40 -9.12 3.79
N ASN A 72 -10.54 -8.64 2.56
CA ASN A 72 -10.03 -9.32 1.36
C ASN A 72 -8.92 -8.58 0.65
N PHE A 73 -8.76 -7.28 0.94
CA PHE A 73 -7.71 -6.43 0.38
C PHE A 73 -7.38 -5.30 1.34
N THR A 74 -6.25 -4.65 1.13
CA THR A 74 -5.90 -3.39 1.79
C THR A 74 -5.85 -2.26 0.77
N LEU A 75 -5.99 -1.02 1.23
CA LEU A 75 -5.90 0.16 0.39
C LEU A 75 -5.21 1.29 1.14
N SER A 76 -4.16 1.82 0.53
CA SER A 76 -3.49 3.03 1.00
C SER A 76 -3.20 3.98 -0.17
N ILE A 77 -2.95 5.24 0.16
CA ILE A 77 -2.40 6.22 -0.77
C ILE A 77 -0.96 6.49 -0.35
N MET A 78 -0.04 6.36 -1.31
CA MET A 78 1.36 6.73 -1.14
C MET A 78 1.59 8.13 -1.66
N TYR A 79 2.44 8.88 -0.94
CA TYR A 79 3.00 10.15 -1.35
C TYR A 79 4.51 9.99 -1.47
N VAL A 80 5.07 10.34 -2.63
CA VAL A 80 6.50 10.20 -2.93
C VAL A 80 7.01 11.46 -3.60
N GLU A 81 8.01 12.11 -3.00
CA GLU A 81 8.67 13.29 -3.55
C GLU A 81 9.63 12.92 -4.69
N PRO A 82 10.03 13.91 -5.54
CA PRO A 82 11.07 13.71 -6.54
C PRO A 82 12.35 13.13 -5.95
N GLY A 83 12.97 12.18 -6.64
CA GLY A 83 14.18 11.49 -6.21
C GLY A 83 13.97 10.40 -5.14
N GLN A 84 12.71 10.14 -4.74
CA GLN A 84 12.38 9.13 -3.75
C GLN A 84 11.67 7.93 -4.39
N GLY A 85 11.75 6.77 -3.74
CA GLY A 85 11.12 5.54 -4.21
C GLY A 85 11.00 4.50 -3.10
N ASN A 86 11.24 3.25 -3.45
CA ASN A 86 11.32 2.14 -2.49
C ASN A 86 12.36 1.09 -2.91
N ALA A 87 12.76 0.26 -1.97
CA ALA A 87 13.59 -0.90 -2.26
C ALA A 87 12.82 -1.95 -3.08
N ALA A 88 13.54 -2.68 -3.94
CA ALA A 88 13.00 -3.83 -4.66
C ALA A 88 12.48 -4.88 -3.66
N HIS A 89 11.27 -5.39 -3.89
CA HIS A 89 10.60 -6.30 -2.96
C HIS A 89 9.60 -7.20 -3.66
N THR A 90 9.08 -8.16 -2.91
CA THR A 90 8.00 -9.07 -3.31
C THR A 90 6.89 -9.05 -2.26
N HIS A 91 5.73 -9.56 -2.64
CA HIS A 91 4.62 -9.89 -1.74
C HIS A 91 4.13 -11.32 -1.98
N GLU A 92 3.57 -11.93 -0.93
CA GLU A 92 2.86 -13.22 -1.01
C GLU A 92 1.45 -13.09 -1.61
N VAL A 93 1.08 -11.87 -2.00
CA VAL A 93 -0.20 -11.52 -2.64
C VAL A 93 0.07 -10.60 -3.82
N GLU A 94 -0.91 -10.43 -4.69
CA GLU A 94 -0.87 -9.44 -5.76
C GLU A 94 -0.87 -8.02 -5.19
N GLU A 95 -0.04 -7.14 -5.75
CA GLU A 95 0.00 -5.72 -5.43
C GLU A 95 -0.31 -4.88 -6.67
N VAL A 96 -1.09 -3.81 -6.49
CA VAL A 96 -1.43 -2.88 -7.57
C VAL A 96 -0.97 -1.48 -7.19
N PHE A 97 -0.28 -0.81 -8.11
CA PHE A 97 -0.02 0.63 -8.09
C PHE A 97 -0.89 1.31 -9.13
N PHE A 98 -1.75 2.23 -8.71
CA PHE A 98 -2.62 3.01 -9.59
C PHE A 98 -2.34 4.49 -9.38
N VAL A 99 -1.78 5.18 -10.39
CA VAL A 99 -1.39 6.58 -10.29
C VAL A 99 -2.62 7.48 -10.30
N LEU A 100 -2.68 8.39 -9.34
CA LEU A 100 -3.76 9.39 -9.22
C LEU A 100 -3.32 10.77 -9.69
N GLN A 101 -2.08 11.16 -9.35
CA GLN A 101 -1.50 12.46 -9.68
C GLN A 101 0.02 12.34 -9.77
N GLY A 102 0.63 13.06 -10.71
CA GLY A 102 2.08 13.01 -10.95
C GLY A 102 2.48 11.84 -11.86
N PHE A 103 3.76 11.47 -11.82
CA PHE A 103 4.32 10.38 -12.62
C PHE A 103 5.12 9.45 -11.73
N LEU A 104 5.05 8.17 -12.01
CA LEU A 104 5.73 7.12 -11.25
C LEU A 104 6.48 6.20 -12.22
N ASP A 105 7.78 6.06 -12.04
CA ASP A 105 8.57 5.06 -12.75
C ASP A 105 8.49 3.75 -11.97
N VAL A 106 7.77 2.77 -12.52
CA VAL A 106 7.61 1.44 -11.93
C VAL A 106 8.54 0.44 -12.61
N PHE A 107 9.04 -0.54 -11.85
CA PHE A 107 9.91 -1.57 -12.41
C PHE A 107 9.51 -2.96 -11.95
N VAL A 108 9.87 -3.94 -12.77
CA VAL A 108 9.93 -5.36 -12.42
C VAL A 108 11.34 -5.89 -12.67
N GLU A 109 11.76 -6.88 -11.88
CA GLU A 109 13.10 -7.44 -11.94
C GLU A 109 13.02 -8.98 -11.90
N ASP A 110 13.85 -9.64 -12.72
CA ASP A 110 13.96 -11.10 -12.73
C ASP A 110 15.08 -11.58 -11.78
N GLU A 111 15.20 -12.90 -11.61
CA GLU A 111 16.18 -13.54 -10.73
C GLU A 111 17.64 -13.31 -11.17
N THR A 112 17.89 -12.80 -12.36
CA THR A 112 19.22 -12.44 -12.86
C THR A 112 19.59 -10.99 -12.54
N GLY A 113 18.66 -10.22 -11.96
CA GLY A 113 18.81 -8.78 -11.70
C GLY A 113 18.53 -7.92 -12.94
N LYS A 114 17.98 -8.49 -14.02
CA LYS A 114 17.55 -7.70 -15.16
C LYS A 114 16.28 -6.96 -14.82
N ARG A 115 16.33 -5.63 -14.90
CA ARG A 115 15.22 -4.73 -14.59
C ARG A 115 14.64 -4.12 -15.85
N LEU A 116 13.30 -4.07 -15.91
CA LEU A 116 12.55 -3.29 -16.88
C LEU A 116 11.75 -2.22 -16.14
N THR A 117 11.83 -0.98 -16.63
CA THR A 117 11.14 0.16 -16.05
C THR A 117 10.20 0.78 -17.07
N THR A 118 9.05 1.25 -16.60
CA THR A 118 8.12 2.04 -17.40
C THR A 118 7.57 3.20 -16.55
N ARG A 119 7.28 4.34 -17.19
CA ARG A 119 6.64 5.49 -16.55
C ARG A 119 5.13 5.39 -16.66
N LEU A 120 4.46 5.52 -15.53
CA LEU A 120 3.01 5.63 -15.42
C LEU A 120 2.63 7.08 -15.13
N GLY A 121 1.59 7.56 -15.81
CA GLY A 121 0.92 8.82 -15.55
C GLY A 121 -0.42 8.61 -14.84
N PRO A 122 -1.18 9.71 -14.60
CA PRO A 122 -2.49 9.63 -13.98
C PRO A 122 -3.44 8.68 -14.73
N TRP A 123 -4.16 7.83 -13.95
CA TRP A 123 -5.12 6.83 -14.43
C TRP A 123 -4.50 5.59 -15.11
N GLU A 124 -3.19 5.40 -14.91
CA GLU A 124 -2.48 4.20 -15.34
C GLU A 124 -2.08 3.35 -14.14
N CYS A 125 -1.92 2.05 -14.34
CA CYS A 125 -1.56 1.13 -13.27
C CYS A 125 -0.62 0.02 -13.73
N ILE A 126 0.02 -0.59 -12.75
CA ILE A 126 0.67 -1.90 -12.85
C ILE A 126 0.05 -2.84 -11.81
N SER A 127 -0.16 -4.09 -12.19
CA SER A 127 -0.42 -5.18 -11.26
C SER A 127 0.83 -6.04 -11.17
N CYS A 128 1.36 -6.19 -9.96
CA CYS A 128 2.54 -6.98 -9.67
C CYS A 128 2.10 -8.35 -9.15
N PRO A 129 2.33 -9.44 -9.92
CA PRO A 129 1.95 -10.79 -9.50
C PRO A 129 2.74 -11.22 -8.24
N VAL A 130 2.19 -12.21 -7.53
CA VAL A 130 2.83 -12.83 -6.37
C VAL A 130 4.26 -13.23 -6.69
N GLY A 131 5.21 -12.86 -5.83
CA GLY A 131 6.62 -13.27 -5.90
C GLY A 131 7.45 -12.58 -7.00
N VAL A 132 6.85 -11.75 -7.85
CA VAL A 132 7.61 -10.95 -8.82
C VAL A 132 8.30 -9.81 -8.08
N ILE A 133 9.62 -9.67 -8.27
CA ILE A 133 10.38 -8.56 -7.71
C ILE A 133 9.96 -7.28 -8.44
N HIS A 134 9.57 -6.26 -7.67
CA HIS A 134 9.09 -5.00 -8.20
C HIS A 134 9.36 -3.82 -7.26
N GLY A 135 9.07 -2.62 -7.75
CA GLY A 135 9.18 -1.39 -6.99
C GLY A 135 8.92 -0.17 -7.87
N TYR A 136 9.26 0.99 -7.34
CA TYR A 136 9.05 2.27 -8.01
C TYR A 136 10.07 3.32 -7.60
N GLN A 137 10.19 4.35 -8.46
CA GLN A 137 10.97 5.56 -8.25
C GLN A 137 10.19 6.76 -8.78
N ASN A 138 10.27 7.91 -8.15
CA ASN A 138 9.77 9.17 -8.69
C ASN A 138 10.93 9.98 -9.28
N ASP A 139 11.23 9.76 -10.56
CA ASP A 139 12.23 10.54 -11.31
C ASP A 139 11.61 11.75 -12.04
N SER A 140 10.40 12.17 -11.63
CA SER A 140 9.74 13.36 -12.14
C SER A 140 10.12 14.63 -11.34
N LEU A 141 9.67 15.80 -11.82
CA LEU A 141 9.95 17.09 -11.16
C LEU A 141 8.94 17.45 -10.07
N GLY A 142 7.88 16.68 -9.90
CA GLY A 142 6.83 16.93 -8.91
C GLY A 142 6.50 15.71 -8.08
N PRO A 143 5.78 15.87 -6.97
CA PRO A 143 5.37 14.74 -6.15
C PRO A 143 4.34 13.87 -6.87
N VAL A 144 4.32 12.59 -6.53
CA VAL A 144 3.33 11.64 -7.02
C VAL A 144 2.44 11.13 -5.87
N TYR A 145 1.15 11.03 -6.17
CA TYR A 145 0.16 10.30 -5.35
C TYR A 145 -0.32 9.10 -6.13
N PHE A 146 -0.26 7.94 -5.55
CA PHE A 146 -0.79 6.70 -6.14
C PHE A 146 -1.42 5.81 -5.10
N GLN A 147 -2.42 5.06 -5.54
CA GLN A 147 -3.11 4.06 -4.74
C GLN A 147 -2.31 2.76 -4.74
N VAL A 148 -2.21 2.15 -3.57
CA VAL A 148 -1.65 0.81 -3.38
C VAL A 148 -2.72 -0.11 -2.85
N MET A 149 -2.92 -1.25 -3.50
CA MET A 149 -3.80 -2.33 -3.06
C MET A 149 -3.00 -3.62 -2.93
N LEU A 150 -3.25 -4.36 -1.85
CA LEU A 150 -2.74 -5.72 -1.65
C LEU A 150 -3.90 -6.69 -1.49
N GLY A 151 -3.82 -7.85 -2.15
CA GLY A 151 -4.89 -8.81 -2.32
C GLY A 151 -5.32 -9.60 -1.07
N ARG A 152 -4.91 -9.18 0.14
CA ARG A 152 -5.27 -9.82 1.40
C ARG A 152 -5.58 -8.76 2.47
N GLY A 153 -6.50 -9.06 3.41
CA GLY A 153 -6.84 -8.15 4.51
C GLY A 153 -5.71 -7.95 5.53
N LYS A 154 -4.82 -8.93 5.67
CA LYS A 154 -3.60 -8.87 6.50
C LYS A 154 -2.44 -9.48 5.71
N PRO A 155 -1.88 -8.75 4.74
CA PRO A 155 -0.69 -9.18 4.04
C PRO A 155 0.52 -9.18 5.00
N GLU A 156 1.54 -9.97 4.68
CA GLU A 156 2.84 -9.88 5.34
C GLU A 156 3.50 -8.53 5.05
N THR A 157 4.52 -8.20 5.84
CA THR A 157 5.41 -7.07 5.54
C THR A 157 6.22 -7.34 4.27
N MET A 158 6.76 -6.29 3.67
CA MET A 158 7.49 -6.38 2.40
C MET A 158 8.62 -7.43 2.45
N GLY A 159 8.65 -8.29 1.45
CA GLY A 159 9.73 -9.24 1.21
C GLY A 159 10.84 -8.59 0.39
N TYR A 160 11.70 -7.80 1.04
CA TYR A 160 12.79 -7.10 0.35
C TYR A 160 13.72 -8.06 -0.39
N ALA A 161 14.15 -7.68 -1.60
CA ALA A 161 15.10 -8.45 -2.40
C ALA A 161 16.53 -8.38 -1.84
N ASP A 162 16.84 -7.35 -1.07
CA ASP A 162 18.10 -7.23 -0.31
C ASP A 162 18.03 -8.08 0.97
N ASP A 163 18.98 -9.01 1.15
CA ASP A 163 19.01 -9.95 2.25
C ASP A 163 19.17 -9.28 3.63
N GLU A 164 19.93 -8.21 3.74
CA GLU A 164 20.12 -7.51 5.01
C GLU A 164 18.87 -6.72 5.39
N LEU A 165 18.25 -6.05 4.43
CA LEU A 165 17.00 -5.35 4.65
C LEU A 165 15.87 -6.33 4.99
N TYR A 166 15.83 -7.50 4.35
CA TYR A 166 14.85 -8.55 4.63
C TYR A 166 14.94 -9.09 6.07
N LYS A 167 16.14 -9.30 6.59
CA LYS A 167 16.35 -9.72 8.00
C LYS A 167 15.76 -8.73 9.01
N HIS A 168 15.67 -7.47 8.64
CA HIS A 168 15.19 -6.38 9.50
C HIS A 168 13.82 -5.84 9.09
N ARG A 169 13.11 -6.49 8.16
CA ARG A 169 11.86 -5.97 7.56
C ARG A 169 10.77 -5.54 8.56
N ASP A 170 10.79 -6.11 9.77
CA ASP A 170 9.81 -5.83 10.84
C ASP A 170 10.34 -4.89 11.92
N ALA A 171 11.56 -4.34 11.78
CA ALA A 171 12.17 -3.53 12.82
C ALA A 171 11.41 -2.21 13.06
N HIS A 172 10.78 -1.65 12.02
CA HIS A 172 9.93 -0.45 12.13
C HIS A 172 8.66 -0.68 12.98
N LEU A 173 8.22 -1.93 13.18
CA LEU A 173 7.08 -2.26 14.04
C LEU A 173 7.41 -2.16 15.54
N LYS A 174 8.69 -2.18 15.90
CA LYS A 174 9.18 -2.14 17.29
C LYS A 174 9.50 -0.72 17.75
N ALA A 175 9.57 0.23 16.82
CA ALA A 175 9.85 1.64 17.12
C ALA A 175 8.54 2.38 17.46
N VAL A 176 8.04 2.16 18.70
CA VAL A 176 6.92 2.91 19.29
C VAL A 176 7.42 3.60 20.54
#